data_a5072f347b958a1bfd3627460405663f
#
_entry.id   a5072f347b958a1bfd3627460405663f
#
_cell.length_a   1.000
_cell.length_b   1.000
_cell.length_c   1.000
_cell.angle_alpha   90.00
_cell.angle_beta   90.00
_cell.angle_gamma   90.00
#
_symmetry.space_group_name_H-M   'P 1'
#
loop_
_entity.id
_entity.type
_entity.pdbx_description
1 polymer ?
#
loop_
_entity_poly.entity_id
_entity_poly.type
_entity_poly.pdbx_seq_one_letter_code
_entity_poly.pdbx_strand_id
1 'polypeptide(L)'
;LLRGLTKTLTGAQEADTRLMALAMNKAVETAYKAVMKPKEGTILTVAKGASEQARALADDGVTDLDTFFRGIIDYAEEVLEKTPDMLPVLKEAGVVDSGGKGLLEVLKGAYDGFLGKGIPFDTPVAGKKEEEEQEEAVELKYAYCVTLRVILRQALNRKQMIDIRGFLTSVGDTVRVNELGDGISLHIHTGDPGLVLQRALLYGALRDVHVNDIVSEGHREPKEGMPFDTSRLDAPEEAPSEKKPIGFVAVCAGEGMAEIFKSLGCDRVIEGGQTMNPSTADILEACSHVNAESIFILPNNKNIILAADQAVKMSEDRKLIVIPTKTMPQGIAALVNFVPDESVDKNEKMMREAIGGVSSGEVTYAVRDTVIEGTRIRQGDYMGIGDSGILRVGGDRLDVTVGMLEKMMQEERELISLYYGQDVEEQEAEELVSRLTDRFPGVDVELQYGGQPIYAYIVSAE
;
A
#
# COMPACT_ATOMS: atom_id res chain seq x y z
N LEU A 1 -10.39 -14.91 3.19
CA LEU A 1 -11.06 -15.86 2.28
C LEU A 1 -10.08 -16.94 1.83
N LEU A 2 -8.99 -16.64 1.13
CA LEU A 2 -8.04 -17.63 0.59
C LEU A 2 -7.48 -18.58 1.65
N ARG A 3 -7.13 -18.06 2.85
CA ARG A 3 -6.63 -18.91 3.95
C ARG A 3 -7.63 -19.99 4.40
N GLY A 4 -8.93 -19.68 4.41
CA GLY A 4 -9.96 -20.67 4.74
C GLY A 4 -10.13 -21.72 3.63
N LEU A 5 -10.03 -21.29 2.38
CA LEU A 5 -10.12 -22.12 1.19
C LEU A 5 -8.94 -23.12 1.15
N THR A 6 -7.69 -22.61 1.23
CA THR A 6 -6.49 -23.45 1.25
C THR A 6 -6.50 -24.47 2.39
N LYS A 7 -6.90 -24.06 3.59
CA LYS A 7 -6.94 -24.98 4.75
C LYS A 7 -7.85 -26.19 4.53
N THR A 8 -8.93 -26.02 3.76
CA THR A 8 -9.87 -27.10 3.45
C THR A 8 -9.37 -27.98 2.30
N LEU A 9 -8.67 -27.39 1.32
CA LEU A 9 -8.17 -28.10 0.14
C LEU A 9 -6.78 -28.72 0.35
N THR A 10 -6.08 -28.40 1.45
CA THR A 10 -4.76 -28.96 1.73
C THR A 10 -4.83 -30.48 1.83
N GLY A 11 -4.03 -31.16 1.01
CA GLY A 11 -3.94 -32.63 0.94
C GLY A 11 -4.96 -33.31 -0.01
N ALA A 12 -5.89 -32.57 -0.58
CA ALA A 12 -6.78 -33.07 -1.61
C ALA A 12 -6.04 -33.16 -2.97
N GLN A 13 -6.06 -34.31 -3.62
CA GLN A 13 -5.52 -34.47 -4.97
C GLN A 13 -6.54 -34.11 -6.05
N GLU A 14 -7.81 -34.23 -5.74
CA GLU A 14 -8.94 -33.85 -6.60
C GLU A 14 -10.01 -33.16 -5.76
N ALA A 15 -10.74 -32.23 -6.37
CA ALA A 15 -11.83 -31.51 -5.72
C ALA A 15 -13.12 -31.65 -6.56
N ASP A 16 -14.14 -32.21 -5.95
CA ASP A 16 -15.50 -32.22 -6.50
C ASP A 16 -16.30 -30.97 -6.04
N THR A 17 -17.52 -30.84 -6.54
CA THR A 17 -18.41 -29.72 -6.19
C THR A 17 -18.71 -29.64 -4.70
N ARG A 18 -18.78 -30.78 -3.99
CA ARG A 18 -19.05 -30.84 -2.54
C ARG A 18 -17.86 -30.35 -1.73
N LEU A 19 -16.65 -30.76 -2.11
CA LEU A 19 -15.42 -30.29 -1.45
C LEU A 19 -15.20 -28.80 -1.72
N MET A 20 -15.48 -28.33 -2.95
CA MET A 20 -15.41 -26.90 -3.28
C MET A 20 -16.42 -26.07 -2.48
N ALA A 21 -17.67 -26.52 -2.37
CA ALA A 21 -18.68 -25.85 -1.54
C ALA A 21 -18.26 -25.76 -0.07
N LEU A 22 -17.71 -26.85 0.48
CA LEU A 22 -17.18 -26.87 1.85
C LEU A 22 -16.01 -25.89 2.01
N ALA A 23 -15.09 -25.85 1.07
CA ALA A 23 -13.95 -24.96 1.08
C ALA A 23 -14.38 -23.48 1.02
N MET A 24 -15.34 -23.14 0.18
CA MET A 24 -15.91 -21.78 0.08
C MET A 24 -16.63 -21.39 1.39
N ASN A 25 -17.40 -22.28 1.98
CA ASN A 25 -18.01 -22.02 3.29
C ASN A 25 -16.97 -21.74 4.36
N LYS A 26 -15.90 -22.54 4.40
CA LYS A 26 -14.80 -22.34 5.36
C LYS A 26 -14.03 -21.05 5.12
N ALA A 27 -13.89 -20.63 3.86
CA ALA A 27 -13.33 -19.35 3.49
C ALA A 27 -14.14 -18.18 4.08
N VAL A 28 -15.46 -18.22 3.93
CA VAL A 28 -16.39 -17.22 4.48
C VAL A 28 -16.34 -17.19 6.01
N GLU A 29 -16.47 -18.34 6.67
CA GLU A 29 -16.36 -18.43 8.14
C GLU A 29 -15.04 -17.83 8.66
N THR A 30 -13.93 -18.12 7.97
CA THR A 30 -12.60 -17.60 8.35
C THR A 30 -12.53 -16.09 8.16
N ALA A 31 -13.11 -15.57 7.08
CA ALA A 31 -13.14 -14.14 6.81
C ALA A 31 -14.00 -13.37 7.82
N TYR A 32 -15.21 -13.86 8.14
CA TYR A 32 -16.06 -13.25 9.17
C TYR A 32 -15.41 -13.23 10.56
N LYS A 33 -14.67 -14.29 10.92
CA LYS A 33 -13.91 -14.34 12.19
C LYS A 33 -12.74 -13.38 12.24
N ALA A 34 -12.15 -13.04 11.08
CA ALA A 34 -11.02 -12.14 11.00
C ALA A 34 -11.44 -10.66 11.08
N VAL A 35 -12.71 -10.34 10.88
CA VAL A 35 -13.23 -8.97 10.89
C VAL A 35 -13.97 -8.71 12.20
N MET A 36 -13.49 -7.76 13.02
CA MET A 36 -14.08 -7.46 14.32
C MET A 36 -15.53 -6.96 14.25
N LYS A 37 -15.91 -6.26 13.19
CA LYS A 37 -17.26 -5.75 12.96
C LYS A 37 -17.64 -5.98 11.48
N PRO A 38 -18.06 -7.18 11.10
CA PRO A 38 -18.47 -7.45 9.73
C PRO A 38 -19.70 -6.59 9.38
N LYS A 39 -19.65 -5.97 8.21
CA LYS A 39 -20.77 -5.16 7.68
C LYS A 39 -21.34 -5.87 6.48
N GLU A 40 -22.68 -5.99 6.44
CA GLU A 40 -23.39 -6.43 5.25
C GLU A 40 -23.30 -5.37 4.15
N GLY A 41 -23.44 -5.78 2.89
CA GLY A 41 -23.24 -4.91 1.71
C GLY A 41 -21.79 -4.71 1.31
N THR A 42 -20.87 -5.57 1.79
CA THR A 42 -19.43 -5.54 1.49
C THR A 42 -18.98 -6.82 0.79
N ILE A 43 -17.66 -6.91 0.47
CA ILE A 43 -17.01 -8.12 -0.03
C ILE A 43 -17.42 -9.39 0.75
N LEU A 44 -17.67 -9.27 2.07
CA LEU A 44 -18.10 -10.40 2.89
C LEU A 44 -19.48 -10.90 2.48
N THR A 45 -20.39 -10.01 2.13
CA THR A 45 -21.75 -10.35 1.69
C THR A 45 -21.71 -11.06 0.33
N VAL A 46 -20.89 -10.58 -0.61
CA VAL A 46 -20.70 -11.22 -1.91
C VAL A 46 -20.07 -12.62 -1.75
N ALA A 47 -19.03 -12.73 -0.91
CA ALA A 47 -18.40 -14.01 -0.60
C ALA A 47 -19.38 -15.01 0.04
N LYS A 48 -20.24 -14.53 0.95
CA LYS A 48 -21.27 -15.32 1.61
C LYS A 48 -22.29 -15.82 0.59
N GLY A 49 -22.81 -14.94 -0.29
CA GLY A 49 -23.74 -15.34 -1.35
C GLY A 49 -23.13 -16.38 -2.28
N ALA A 50 -21.90 -16.19 -2.74
CA ALA A 50 -21.17 -17.17 -3.56
C ALA A 50 -21.06 -18.53 -2.87
N SER A 51 -20.78 -18.55 -1.55
CA SER A 51 -20.69 -19.79 -0.75
C SER A 51 -22.04 -20.46 -0.53
N GLU A 52 -23.12 -19.69 -0.31
CA GLU A 52 -24.48 -20.21 -0.16
C GLU A 52 -24.96 -20.86 -1.45
N GLN A 53 -24.69 -20.23 -2.60
CA GLN A 53 -25.00 -20.81 -3.90
C GLN A 53 -24.20 -22.05 -4.21
N ALA A 54 -22.89 -22.07 -3.89
CA ALA A 54 -22.07 -23.26 -4.02
C ALA A 54 -22.65 -24.44 -3.26
N ARG A 55 -23.11 -24.18 -2.04
CA ARG A 55 -23.75 -25.20 -1.21
C ARG A 55 -25.06 -25.69 -1.81
N ALA A 56 -25.92 -24.78 -2.26
CA ALA A 56 -27.21 -25.12 -2.87
C ALA A 56 -26.99 -26.01 -4.10
N LEU A 57 -26.09 -25.64 -5.00
CA LEU A 57 -25.78 -26.43 -6.20
C LEU A 57 -25.22 -27.83 -5.85
N ALA A 58 -24.36 -27.93 -4.84
CA ALA A 58 -23.83 -29.21 -4.39
C ALA A 58 -24.90 -30.10 -3.72
N ASP A 59 -25.82 -29.51 -2.95
CA ASP A 59 -26.94 -30.20 -2.31
C ASP A 59 -27.98 -30.66 -3.36
N ASP A 60 -28.18 -29.89 -4.43
CA ASP A 60 -29.03 -30.24 -5.60
C ASP A 60 -28.40 -31.32 -6.50
N GLY A 61 -27.18 -31.72 -6.19
CA GLY A 61 -26.50 -32.83 -6.89
C GLY A 61 -25.82 -32.45 -8.17
N VAL A 62 -25.51 -31.15 -8.38
CA VAL A 62 -24.69 -30.70 -9.51
C VAL A 62 -23.26 -31.24 -9.35
N THR A 63 -22.82 -32.07 -10.28
CA THR A 63 -21.49 -32.70 -10.30
C THR A 63 -20.57 -32.09 -11.34
N ASP A 64 -21.13 -31.40 -12.35
CA ASP A 64 -20.37 -30.70 -13.39
C ASP A 64 -19.79 -29.40 -12.87
N LEU A 65 -18.46 -29.28 -12.85
CA LEU A 65 -17.76 -28.13 -12.33
C LEU A 65 -17.98 -26.84 -13.16
N ASP A 66 -18.21 -26.97 -14.48
CA ASP A 66 -18.51 -25.83 -15.35
C ASP A 66 -19.84 -25.19 -14.93
N THR A 67 -20.89 -25.97 -14.83
CA THR A 67 -22.22 -25.53 -14.38
C THR A 67 -22.15 -24.99 -12.94
N PHE A 68 -21.37 -25.63 -12.09
CA PHE A 68 -21.19 -25.24 -10.69
C PHE A 68 -20.56 -23.85 -10.57
N PHE A 69 -19.43 -23.59 -11.24
CA PHE A 69 -18.75 -22.29 -11.14
C PHE A 69 -19.54 -21.17 -11.79
N ARG A 70 -20.19 -21.41 -12.93
CA ARG A 70 -21.08 -20.41 -13.56
C ARG A 70 -22.21 -20.01 -12.61
N GLY A 71 -22.91 -20.97 -12.04
CA GLY A 71 -24.01 -20.67 -11.12
C GLY A 71 -23.58 -19.88 -9.89
N ILE A 72 -22.35 -20.12 -9.38
CA ILE A 72 -21.78 -19.33 -8.28
C ILE A 72 -21.48 -17.90 -8.71
N ILE A 73 -20.85 -17.70 -9.89
CA ILE A 73 -20.50 -16.40 -10.41
C ILE A 73 -21.75 -15.55 -10.68
N ASP A 74 -22.73 -16.13 -11.36
CA ASP A 74 -23.98 -15.45 -11.69
C ASP A 74 -24.71 -14.98 -10.41
N TYR A 75 -24.80 -15.84 -9.40
CA TYR A 75 -25.43 -15.46 -8.14
C TYR A 75 -24.61 -14.44 -7.34
N ALA A 76 -23.30 -14.55 -7.37
CA ALA A 76 -22.42 -13.56 -6.73
C ALA A 76 -22.58 -12.17 -7.37
N GLU A 77 -22.79 -12.09 -8.68
CA GLU A 77 -23.08 -10.85 -9.41
C GLU A 77 -24.43 -10.25 -8.98
N GLU A 78 -25.47 -11.08 -8.86
CA GLU A 78 -26.77 -10.61 -8.33
C GLU A 78 -26.67 -10.07 -6.90
N VAL A 79 -25.87 -10.71 -6.05
CA VAL A 79 -25.64 -10.26 -4.67
C VAL A 79 -24.87 -8.94 -4.66
N LEU A 80 -23.87 -8.80 -5.55
CA LEU A 80 -23.11 -7.56 -5.70
C LEU A 80 -24.01 -6.38 -6.07
N GLU A 81 -24.93 -6.56 -7.02
CA GLU A 81 -25.87 -5.53 -7.43
C GLU A 81 -26.80 -5.06 -6.30
N LYS A 82 -27.05 -5.91 -5.31
CA LYS A 82 -27.86 -5.59 -4.13
C LYS A 82 -27.09 -4.91 -3.00
N THR A 83 -25.78 -4.78 -3.09
CA THR A 83 -24.94 -4.16 -2.03
C THR A 83 -25.33 -2.69 -1.73
N PRO A 84 -25.75 -1.86 -2.70
CA PRO A 84 -26.21 -0.50 -2.41
C PRO A 84 -27.45 -0.45 -1.50
N ASP A 85 -28.31 -1.45 -1.54
CA ASP A 85 -29.51 -1.50 -0.68
C ASP A 85 -29.18 -1.89 0.77
N MET A 86 -27.98 -2.43 1.01
CA MET A 86 -27.50 -2.87 2.33
C MET A 86 -26.63 -1.83 3.04
N LEU A 87 -26.00 -0.93 2.27
CA LEU A 87 -25.12 0.11 2.80
C LEU A 87 -25.54 1.50 2.29
N PRO A 88 -26.02 2.39 3.17
CA PRO A 88 -26.49 3.74 2.77
C PRO A 88 -25.45 4.52 1.97
N VAL A 89 -24.16 4.44 2.33
CA VAL A 89 -23.09 5.14 1.63
C VAL A 89 -22.92 4.69 0.17
N LEU A 90 -23.16 3.42 -0.14
CA LEU A 90 -23.12 2.90 -1.50
C LEU A 90 -24.35 3.36 -2.30
N LYS A 91 -25.50 3.40 -1.63
CA LYS A 91 -26.76 3.88 -2.23
C LYS A 91 -26.67 5.37 -2.56
N GLU A 92 -26.15 6.18 -1.66
CA GLU A 92 -25.92 7.61 -1.88
C GLU A 92 -24.92 7.87 -3.01
N ALA A 93 -23.86 7.08 -3.07
CA ALA A 93 -22.84 7.18 -4.12
C ALA A 93 -23.28 6.55 -5.46
N GLY A 94 -24.39 5.81 -5.51
CA GLY A 94 -24.89 5.15 -6.72
C GLY A 94 -23.94 4.06 -7.26
N VAL A 95 -23.23 3.36 -6.37
CA VAL A 95 -22.21 2.36 -6.73
C VAL A 95 -22.38 1.07 -5.94
N VAL A 96 -21.89 -0.03 -6.51
CA VAL A 96 -21.76 -1.32 -5.81
C VAL A 96 -20.49 -1.33 -4.95
N ASP A 97 -20.39 -2.31 -4.03
CA ASP A 97 -19.18 -2.48 -3.22
C ASP A 97 -17.96 -2.84 -4.09
N SER A 98 -16.92 -2.02 -4.02
CA SER A 98 -15.69 -2.20 -4.81
C SER A 98 -14.92 -3.48 -4.44
N GLY A 99 -14.91 -3.85 -3.16
CA GLY A 99 -14.30 -5.08 -2.68
C GLY A 99 -15.05 -6.32 -3.18
N GLY A 100 -16.38 -6.27 -3.18
CA GLY A 100 -17.24 -7.32 -3.75
C GLY A 100 -17.05 -7.44 -5.27
N LYS A 101 -16.94 -6.31 -5.99
CA LYS A 101 -16.63 -6.31 -7.42
C LYS A 101 -15.28 -6.94 -7.70
N GLY A 102 -14.24 -6.59 -6.92
CA GLY A 102 -12.92 -7.21 -7.04
C GLY A 102 -12.94 -8.70 -6.78
N LEU A 103 -13.68 -9.19 -5.78
CA LEU A 103 -13.84 -10.61 -5.53
C LEU A 103 -14.50 -11.33 -6.70
N LEU A 104 -15.53 -10.73 -7.30
CA LEU A 104 -16.22 -11.29 -8.46
C LEU A 104 -15.27 -11.44 -9.66
N GLU A 105 -14.42 -10.43 -9.93
CA GLU A 105 -13.42 -10.51 -10.98
C GLU A 105 -12.37 -11.62 -10.71
N VAL A 106 -11.97 -11.83 -9.46
CA VAL A 106 -11.10 -12.95 -9.07
C VAL A 106 -11.79 -14.29 -9.34
N LEU A 107 -13.08 -14.45 -9.01
CA LEU A 107 -13.84 -15.67 -9.29
C LEU A 107 -13.96 -15.92 -10.80
N LYS A 108 -14.25 -14.88 -11.60
CA LYS A 108 -14.32 -14.95 -13.07
C LYS A 108 -12.97 -15.37 -13.66
N GLY A 109 -11.87 -14.76 -13.19
CA GLY A 109 -10.52 -15.12 -13.64
C GLY A 109 -10.10 -16.54 -13.26
N ALA A 110 -10.46 -17.00 -12.06
CA ALA A 110 -10.23 -18.38 -11.65
C ALA A 110 -11.02 -19.39 -12.51
N TYR A 111 -12.26 -19.06 -12.88
CA TYR A 111 -13.08 -19.86 -13.78
C TYR A 111 -12.51 -19.87 -15.20
N ASP A 112 -12.04 -18.74 -15.73
CA ASP A 112 -11.38 -18.69 -17.04
C ASP A 112 -10.10 -19.54 -17.05
N GLY A 113 -9.33 -19.53 -15.96
CA GLY A 113 -8.19 -20.42 -15.77
C GLY A 113 -8.60 -21.91 -15.75
N PHE A 114 -9.71 -22.25 -15.08
CA PHE A 114 -10.27 -23.61 -15.08
C PHE A 114 -10.66 -24.08 -16.49
N LEU A 115 -11.20 -23.18 -17.33
CA LEU A 115 -11.54 -23.46 -18.73
C LEU A 115 -10.31 -23.54 -19.66
N GLY A 116 -9.10 -23.35 -19.14
CA GLY A 116 -7.88 -23.33 -19.93
C GLY A 116 -7.74 -22.11 -20.84
N LYS A 117 -8.53 -21.06 -20.61
CA LYS A 117 -8.34 -19.79 -21.30
C LYS A 117 -7.06 -19.16 -20.76
N GLY A 118 -6.01 -19.16 -21.57
CA GLY A 118 -4.76 -18.49 -21.22
C GLY A 118 -5.04 -16.99 -20.96
N ILE A 119 -4.57 -16.47 -19.83
CA ILE A 119 -4.57 -15.03 -19.59
C ILE A 119 -3.46 -14.49 -20.48
N PRO A 120 -3.75 -13.68 -21.52
CA PRO A 120 -2.71 -12.97 -22.22
C PRO A 120 -2.07 -12.03 -21.21
N PHE A 121 -0.78 -12.19 -20.96
CA PHE A 121 -0.03 -11.29 -20.04
C PHE A 121 0.06 -9.85 -20.57
N ASP A 122 -0.43 -9.61 -21.79
CA ASP A 122 -0.45 -8.32 -22.49
C ASP A 122 -1.83 -7.64 -22.53
N THR A 123 -2.76 -8.01 -21.64
CA THR A 123 -4.04 -7.28 -21.61
C THR A 123 -3.87 -6.02 -20.77
N PRO A 124 -3.96 -4.82 -21.36
CA PRO A 124 -4.01 -3.58 -20.60
C PRO A 124 -5.20 -3.66 -19.64
N VAL A 125 -5.02 -3.24 -18.41
CA VAL A 125 -6.11 -3.11 -17.42
C VAL A 125 -7.22 -2.29 -18.08
N ALA A 126 -8.38 -2.92 -18.34
CA ALA A 126 -9.51 -2.30 -19.00
C ALA A 126 -9.99 -1.10 -18.18
N GLY A 127 -9.80 0.10 -18.69
CA GLY A 127 -10.22 1.34 -18.05
C GLY A 127 -9.82 2.62 -18.78
N LYS A 128 -9.28 2.54 -20.00
CA LYS A 128 -9.16 3.72 -20.86
C LYS A 128 -9.85 3.45 -22.20
N LYS A 129 -10.85 4.27 -22.52
CA LYS A 129 -11.35 4.45 -23.87
C LYS A 129 -10.17 4.89 -24.72
N GLU A 130 -10.08 4.30 -25.94
CA GLU A 130 -9.22 4.78 -27.01
C GLU A 130 -9.59 6.23 -27.33
N GLU A 131 -8.91 7.17 -26.74
CA GLU A 131 -8.64 8.47 -27.33
C GLU A 131 -7.19 8.39 -27.80
N GLU A 132 -6.96 8.69 -29.06
CA GLU A 132 -5.65 8.82 -29.68
C GLU A 132 -4.84 9.86 -28.88
N GLU A 133 -4.16 9.42 -27.82
CA GLU A 133 -3.17 10.23 -27.13
C GLU A 133 -1.85 10.10 -27.90
N GLN A 134 -1.39 11.22 -28.38
CA GLN A 134 -0.01 11.44 -28.79
C GLN A 134 0.90 10.90 -27.70
N GLU A 135 1.88 10.08 -28.09
CA GLU A 135 2.93 9.57 -27.20
C GLU A 135 3.63 10.73 -26.51
N GLU A 136 3.19 11.07 -25.31
CA GLU A 136 4.05 11.79 -24.38
C GLU A 136 5.10 10.78 -23.88
N ALA A 137 6.36 11.09 -24.16
CA ALA A 137 7.51 10.31 -23.77
C ALA A 137 7.50 10.10 -22.24
N VAL A 138 7.19 8.87 -21.81
CA VAL A 138 7.40 8.46 -20.42
C VAL A 138 8.90 8.58 -20.16
N GLU A 139 9.30 9.47 -19.28
CA GLU A 139 10.69 9.60 -18.84
C GLU A 139 11.10 8.29 -18.15
N LEU A 140 11.83 7.44 -18.88
CA LEU A 140 12.36 6.19 -18.34
C LEU A 140 13.41 6.53 -17.27
N LYS A 141 13.13 6.21 -16.03
CA LYS A 141 14.01 6.46 -14.88
C LYS A 141 15.36 5.75 -15.00
N TYR A 142 15.42 4.63 -15.72
CA TYR A 142 16.60 3.81 -15.92
C TYR A 142 16.87 3.54 -17.40
N ALA A 143 18.14 3.43 -17.76
CA ALA A 143 18.56 3.32 -19.14
C ALA A 143 18.54 1.89 -19.70
N TYR A 144 18.60 0.88 -18.87
CA TYR A 144 18.77 -0.51 -19.29
C TYR A 144 17.67 -1.42 -18.77
N CYS A 145 17.18 -2.31 -19.66
CA CYS A 145 16.38 -3.47 -19.30
C CYS A 145 17.28 -4.71 -19.27
N VAL A 146 17.35 -5.37 -18.13
CA VAL A 146 18.12 -6.59 -17.92
C VAL A 146 17.18 -7.75 -17.70
N THR A 147 17.31 -8.79 -18.55
CA THR A 147 16.61 -10.06 -18.39
C THR A 147 17.62 -11.19 -18.41
N LEU A 148 17.56 -12.10 -17.45
CA LEU A 148 18.47 -13.25 -17.39
C LEU A 148 17.86 -14.42 -16.63
N ARG A 149 18.45 -15.61 -16.84
CA ARG A 149 18.20 -16.81 -16.01
C ARG A 149 19.42 -17.14 -15.20
N VAL A 150 19.21 -17.57 -13.94
CA VAL A 150 20.26 -18.07 -13.07
C VAL A 150 20.00 -19.55 -12.84
N ILE A 151 20.89 -20.41 -13.32
CA ILE A 151 20.88 -21.83 -12.97
C ILE A 151 21.53 -21.95 -11.59
N LEU A 152 20.74 -22.28 -10.61
CA LEU A 152 21.18 -22.26 -9.21
C LEU A 152 22.16 -23.40 -8.89
N ARG A 153 23.18 -23.10 -8.08
CA ARG A 153 24.09 -24.12 -7.56
C ARG A 153 23.44 -25.00 -6.50
N GLN A 154 22.49 -24.44 -5.78
CA GLN A 154 21.64 -25.10 -4.80
C GLN A 154 20.29 -24.38 -4.70
N ALA A 155 19.24 -25.06 -4.31
CA ALA A 155 17.94 -24.43 -4.12
C ALA A 155 18.03 -23.25 -3.13
N LEU A 156 17.45 -22.12 -3.51
CA LEU A 156 17.42 -20.94 -2.65
C LEU A 156 16.43 -21.15 -1.52
N ASN A 157 16.82 -20.75 -0.33
CA ASN A 157 15.88 -20.65 0.78
C ASN A 157 15.10 -19.32 0.69
N ARG A 158 14.02 -19.23 1.48
CA ARG A 158 13.15 -18.06 1.47
C ARG A 158 13.88 -16.74 1.79
N LYS A 159 14.88 -16.79 2.67
CA LYS A 159 15.68 -15.61 3.04
C LYS A 159 16.50 -15.12 1.85
N GLN A 160 17.15 -16.02 1.13
CA GLN A 160 17.95 -15.70 -0.05
C GLN A 160 17.10 -15.13 -1.18
N MET A 161 15.85 -15.60 -1.36
CA MET A 161 14.92 -15.01 -2.32
C MET A 161 14.53 -13.58 -1.96
N ILE A 162 14.30 -13.30 -0.69
CA ILE A 162 14.03 -11.95 -0.17
C ILE A 162 15.24 -11.05 -0.39
N ASP A 163 16.45 -11.54 -0.08
CA ASP A 163 17.70 -10.79 -0.27
C ASP A 163 17.95 -10.43 -1.74
N ILE A 164 17.64 -11.35 -2.68
CA ILE A 164 17.75 -11.08 -4.11
C ILE A 164 16.77 -9.98 -4.52
N ARG A 165 15.50 -10.12 -4.15
CA ARG A 165 14.47 -9.12 -4.48
C ARG A 165 14.78 -7.76 -3.87
N GLY A 166 15.15 -7.71 -2.60
CA GLY A 166 15.55 -6.49 -1.91
C GLY A 166 16.71 -5.77 -2.58
N PHE A 167 17.77 -6.53 -2.96
CA PHE A 167 18.88 -5.97 -3.70
C PHE A 167 18.45 -5.42 -5.07
N LEU A 168 17.68 -6.19 -5.84
CA LEU A 168 17.26 -5.75 -7.17
C LEU A 168 16.40 -4.48 -7.09
N THR A 169 15.50 -4.40 -6.12
CA THR A 169 14.68 -3.20 -5.89
C THR A 169 15.51 -1.98 -5.47
N SER A 170 16.68 -2.19 -4.83
CA SER A 170 17.58 -1.09 -4.46
C SER A 170 18.40 -0.52 -5.64
N VAL A 171 18.53 -1.26 -6.74
CA VAL A 171 19.36 -0.87 -7.91
C VAL A 171 18.55 -0.64 -9.18
N GLY A 172 17.22 -0.77 -9.12
CA GLY A 172 16.35 -0.58 -10.27
C GLY A 172 14.87 -0.67 -9.93
N ASP A 173 14.03 -0.58 -10.96
CA ASP A 173 12.59 -0.77 -10.87
C ASP A 173 12.10 -1.91 -11.79
N THR A 174 10.77 -2.10 -11.87
CA THR A 174 10.15 -3.16 -12.69
C THR A 174 10.71 -4.55 -12.37
N VAL A 175 11.09 -4.77 -11.10
CA VAL A 175 11.75 -6.00 -10.64
C VAL A 175 10.79 -7.18 -10.67
N ARG A 176 11.14 -8.22 -11.45
CA ARG A 176 10.43 -9.50 -11.48
C ARG A 176 11.42 -10.63 -11.22
N VAL A 177 11.12 -11.48 -10.24
CA VAL A 177 11.92 -12.67 -9.90
C VAL A 177 10.97 -13.86 -9.85
N ASN A 178 11.10 -14.78 -10.79
CA ASN A 178 10.29 -15.98 -10.88
C ASN A 178 11.14 -17.23 -10.66
N GLU A 179 10.63 -18.17 -9.86
CA GLU A 179 11.25 -19.47 -9.68
C GLU A 179 10.98 -20.37 -10.89
N LEU A 180 12.01 -21.04 -11.36
CA LEU A 180 11.97 -22.06 -12.40
C LEU A 180 12.44 -23.38 -11.80
N GLY A 181 12.12 -24.51 -12.41
CA GLY A 181 12.44 -25.81 -11.84
C GLY A 181 13.93 -26.06 -11.54
N ASP A 182 14.83 -25.40 -12.28
CA ASP A 182 16.30 -25.52 -12.17
C ASP A 182 16.98 -24.21 -11.75
N GLY A 183 16.20 -23.15 -11.49
CA GLY A 183 16.78 -21.83 -11.25
C GLY A 183 15.77 -20.73 -11.00
N ILE A 184 16.17 -19.50 -11.29
CA ILE A 184 15.31 -18.31 -11.26
C ILE A 184 15.45 -17.50 -12.55
N SER A 185 14.37 -16.82 -12.95
CA SER A 185 14.44 -15.77 -13.98
C SER A 185 14.35 -14.40 -13.32
N LEU A 186 15.15 -13.47 -13.81
CA LEU A 186 15.22 -12.08 -13.34
C LEU A 186 14.87 -11.15 -14.49
N HIS A 187 14.08 -10.10 -14.17
CA HIS A 187 13.83 -8.97 -15.05
C HIS A 187 13.88 -7.70 -14.20
N ILE A 188 14.60 -6.69 -14.68
CA ILE A 188 14.77 -5.42 -13.97
C ILE A 188 15.11 -4.29 -14.95
N HIS A 189 14.61 -3.08 -14.71
CA HIS A 189 15.11 -1.85 -15.31
C HIS A 189 16.11 -1.21 -14.35
N THR A 190 17.32 -0.91 -14.81
CA THR A 190 18.41 -0.43 -13.97
C THR A 190 19.33 0.55 -14.70
N GLY A 191 19.98 1.42 -13.95
CA GLY A 191 21.09 2.25 -14.46
C GLY A 191 22.42 1.51 -14.51
N ASP A 192 22.56 0.38 -13.80
CA ASP A 192 23.79 -0.40 -13.71
C ASP A 192 23.55 -1.90 -13.91
N PRO A 193 23.55 -2.37 -15.17
CA PRO A 193 23.42 -3.78 -15.51
C PRO A 193 24.52 -4.66 -14.89
N GLY A 194 25.71 -4.08 -14.68
CA GLY A 194 26.86 -4.80 -14.14
C GLY A 194 26.62 -5.30 -12.72
N LEU A 195 26.02 -4.47 -11.87
CA LEU A 195 25.67 -4.84 -10.48
C LEU A 195 24.67 -5.99 -10.44
N VAL A 196 23.66 -5.96 -11.32
CA VAL A 196 22.66 -7.03 -11.42
C VAL A 196 23.30 -8.35 -11.80
N LEU A 197 24.20 -8.35 -12.81
CA LEU A 197 24.90 -9.55 -13.27
C LEU A 197 25.84 -10.10 -12.19
N GLN A 198 26.60 -9.23 -11.52
CA GLN A 198 27.50 -9.63 -10.42
C GLN A 198 26.72 -10.26 -9.27
N ARG A 199 25.59 -9.67 -8.89
CA ARG A 199 24.75 -10.22 -7.81
C ARG A 199 24.17 -11.56 -8.19
N ALA A 200 23.70 -11.72 -9.41
CA ALA A 200 23.14 -12.97 -9.92
C ALA A 200 24.18 -14.11 -9.94
N LEU A 201 25.46 -13.80 -10.28
CA LEU A 201 26.56 -14.78 -10.29
C LEU A 201 26.83 -15.41 -8.92
N LEU A 202 26.50 -14.74 -7.82
CA LEU A 202 26.68 -15.31 -6.48
C LEU A 202 25.81 -16.55 -6.25
N TYR A 203 24.69 -16.65 -6.93
CA TYR A 203 23.72 -17.74 -6.76
C TYR A 203 23.89 -18.88 -7.75
N GLY A 204 24.46 -18.61 -8.94
CA GLY A 204 24.60 -19.66 -9.94
C GLY A 204 25.21 -19.21 -11.26
N ALA A 205 25.05 -20.06 -12.28
CA ALA A 205 25.51 -19.77 -13.63
C ALA A 205 24.44 -18.96 -14.39
N LEU A 206 24.86 -17.89 -15.07
CA LEU A 206 23.94 -17.08 -15.88
C LEU A 206 23.67 -17.73 -17.21
N ARG A 207 22.42 -17.67 -17.65
CA ARG A 207 21.92 -18.08 -18.95
C ARG A 207 20.98 -17.03 -19.50
N ASP A 208 20.82 -17.00 -20.82
CA ASP A 208 19.89 -16.15 -21.56
C ASP A 208 19.95 -14.67 -21.09
N VAL A 209 21.19 -14.15 -21.01
CA VAL A 209 21.45 -12.79 -20.55
C VAL A 209 21.19 -11.81 -21.67
N HIS A 210 20.20 -10.94 -21.48
CA HIS A 210 19.88 -9.85 -22.38
C HIS A 210 19.96 -8.54 -21.61
N VAL A 211 20.72 -7.60 -22.17
CA VAL A 211 20.84 -6.24 -21.67
C VAL A 211 20.50 -5.33 -22.83
N ASN A 212 19.34 -4.68 -22.76
CA ASN A 212 18.84 -3.80 -23.80
C ASN A 212 18.87 -2.36 -23.30
N ASP A 213 19.40 -1.46 -24.11
CA ASP A 213 19.28 -0.03 -23.90
C ASP A 213 17.86 0.41 -24.28
N ILE A 214 17.06 0.81 -23.30
CA ILE A 214 15.65 1.22 -23.48
C ILE A 214 15.50 2.72 -23.72
N VAL A 215 16.61 3.48 -23.72
CA VAL A 215 16.62 4.93 -23.99
C VAL A 215 16.98 5.24 -25.44
N SER A 216 17.62 4.30 -26.14
CA SER A 216 18.24 4.55 -27.46
C SER A 216 17.29 4.56 -28.66
N GLU A 217 16.00 4.35 -28.50
CA GLU A 217 15.04 4.62 -29.60
C GLU A 217 14.74 6.12 -29.79
N GLY A 218 15.24 6.98 -28.92
CA GLY A 218 15.18 8.44 -29.04
C GLY A 218 16.54 9.08 -28.73
N HIS A 219 17.34 9.31 -29.77
CA HIS A 219 18.63 9.99 -29.77
C HIS A 219 18.90 10.92 -28.58
N ARG A 220 19.65 10.43 -27.56
CA ARG A 220 20.47 11.26 -26.68
C ARG A 220 21.78 10.53 -26.38
N GLU A 221 22.88 11.22 -26.69
CA GLU A 221 24.24 10.77 -26.41
C GLU A 221 24.44 10.46 -24.92
N PRO A 222 25.20 9.38 -24.56
CA PRO A 222 25.54 9.09 -23.17
C PRO A 222 26.39 10.24 -22.59
N LYS A 223 26.02 10.73 -21.42
CA LYS A 223 26.92 11.61 -20.66
C LYS A 223 28.12 10.80 -20.21
N GLU A 224 29.30 11.14 -20.73
CA GLU A 224 30.58 10.60 -20.29
C GLU A 224 30.75 10.77 -18.79
N GLY A 225 31.12 9.65 -18.11
CA GLY A 225 31.88 9.67 -16.88
C GLY A 225 31.10 9.86 -15.60
N MET A 226 30.29 8.86 -15.18
CA MET A 226 30.09 8.69 -13.74
C MET A 226 31.24 7.83 -13.18
N PRO A 227 31.97 8.29 -12.15
CA PRO A 227 33.01 7.49 -11.51
C PRO A 227 32.37 6.24 -10.90
N PHE A 228 32.98 5.11 -11.15
CA PHE A 228 32.63 3.83 -10.53
C PHE A 228 32.85 3.96 -9.01
N ASP A 229 31.79 4.09 -8.26
CA ASP A 229 31.85 4.16 -6.79
C ASP A 229 31.98 2.74 -6.23
N THR A 230 33.23 2.31 -6.03
CA THR A 230 33.54 1.03 -5.41
C THR A 230 33.33 1.01 -3.89
N SER A 231 33.03 2.14 -3.26
CA SER A 231 32.85 2.25 -1.81
C SER A 231 31.64 1.46 -1.28
N ARG A 232 30.71 1.06 -2.18
CA ARG A 232 29.55 0.22 -1.85
C ARG A 232 29.84 -1.29 -1.88
N LEU A 233 31.00 -1.69 -2.41
CA LEU A 233 31.40 -3.12 -2.48
C LEU A 233 32.08 -3.60 -1.20
N ASP A 234 32.59 -2.68 -0.39
CA ASP A 234 33.36 -2.93 0.82
C ASP A 234 32.69 -2.41 2.10
N ALA A 235 31.36 -2.26 2.10
CA ALA A 235 30.66 -2.03 3.36
C ALA A 235 30.85 -3.31 4.20
N PRO A 236 31.63 -3.29 5.30
CA PRO A 236 31.75 -4.44 6.19
C PRO A 236 30.32 -4.76 6.68
N GLU A 237 29.99 -6.05 6.80
CA GLU A 237 28.94 -6.47 7.72
C GLU A 237 29.22 -5.75 9.05
N GLU A 238 28.40 -4.76 9.38
CA GLU A 238 28.53 -4.09 10.66
C GLU A 238 28.53 -5.18 11.74
N ALA A 239 29.60 -5.21 12.51
CA ALA A 239 29.67 -6.03 13.72
C ALA A 239 28.36 -5.77 14.51
N PRO A 240 27.83 -6.78 15.22
CA PRO A 240 26.55 -6.64 15.92
C PRO A 240 26.62 -5.42 16.84
N SER A 241 26.04 -4.31 16.38
CA SER A 241 25.91 -3.10 17.18
C SER A 241 25.09 -3.46 18.41
N GLU A 242 25.45 -2.93 19.58
CA GLU A 242 24.64 -3.09 20.80
C GLU A 242 23.19 -2.78 20.49
N LYS A 243 22.27 -3.64 20.94
CA LYS A 243 20.82 -3.43 20.70
C LYS A 243 20.42 -2.09 21.32
N LYS A 244 19.78 -1.25 20.51
CA LYS A 244 19.15 -0.03 21.04
C LYS A 244 18.04 -0.43 22.02
N PRO A 245 17.82 0.33 23.10
CA PRO A 245 16.68 0.08 23.99
C PRO A 245 15.35 0.17 23.27
N ILE A 246 15.22 1.16 22.38
CA ILE A 246 13.97 1.47 21.65
C ILE A 246 14.30 1.75 20.16
N GLY A 247 13.47 1.21 19.29
CA GLY A 247 13.48 1.50 17.85
C GLY A 247 12.10 1.87 17.34
N PHE A 248 12.04 2.38 16.10
CA PHE A 248 10.81 2.87 15.47
C PHE A 248 10.63 2.33 14.08
N VAL A 249 9.38 1.93 13.78
CA VAL A 249 8.93 1.58 12.43
C VAL A 249 7.71 2.44 12.12
N ALA A 250 7.74 3.20 11.03
CA ALA A 250 6.61 4.02 10.59
C ALA A 250 6.14 3.62 9.20
N VAL A 251 4.85 3.76 8.95
CA VAL A 251 4.30 3.65 7.59
C VAL A 251 4.06 5.06 7.06
N CYS A 252 4.53 5.35 5.86
CA CYS A 252 4.22 6.63 5.21
C CYS A 252 4.19 6.50 3.68
N ALA A 253 3.60 7.49 3.03
CA ALA A 253 3.61 7.66 1.58
C ALA A 253 4.25 9.01 1.25
N GLY A 254 5.16 9.01 0.28
CA GLY A 254 5.91 10.18 -0.13
C GLY A 254 7.35 10.19 0.37
N GLU A 255 8.26 10.55 -0.53
CA GLU A 255 9.70 10.55 -0.27
C GLU A 255 10.07 11.57 0.83
N GLY A 256 9.52 12.79 0.76
CA GLY A 256 9.75 13.83 1.75
C GLY A 256 9.22 13.43 3.14
N MET A 257 8.03 12.80 3.19
CA MET A 257 7.51 12.26 4.46
C MET A 257 8.44 11.18 5.03
N ALA A 258 8.98 10.32 4.20
CA ALA A 258 9.93 9.29 4.65
C ALA A 258 11.21 9.90 5.22
N GLU A 259 11.72 10.99 4.63
CA GLU A 259 12.87 11.72 5.13
C GLU A 259 12.59 12.40 6.46
N ILE A 260 11.39 12.99 6.63
CA ILE A 260 10.96 13.57 7.90
C ILE A 260 10.96 12.50 8.99
N PHE A 261 10.36 11.34 8.76
CA PHE A 261 10.34 10.24 9.73
C PHE A 261 11.76 9.76 10.08
N LYS A 262 12.64 9.63 9.10
CA LYS A 262 14.06 9.25 9.31
C LYS A 262 14.80 10.31 10.12
N SER A 263 14.62 11.59 9.83
CA SER A 263 15.27 12.71 10.55
C SER A 263 14.85 12.78 12.02
N LEU A 264 13.61 12.34 12.32
CA LEU A 264 13.08 12.22 13.67
C LEU A 264 13.53 10.94 14.39
N GLY A 265 14.39 10.14 13.78
CA GLY A 265 14.96 8.94 14.41
C GLY A 265 14.21 7.64 14.13
N CYS A 266 13.29 7.61 13.16
CA CYS A 266 12.66 6.37 12.73
C CYS A 266 13.69 5.46 12.05
N ASP A 267 13.85 4.23 12.55
CA ASP A 267 14.85 3.26 12.07
C ASP A 267 14.44 2.64 10.73
N ARG A 268 13.13 2.48 10.51
CA ARG A 268 12.58 1.91 9.27
C ARG A 268 11.28 2.58 8.89
N VAL A 269 11.18 2.89 7.62
CA VAL A 269 9.97 3.40 7.00
C VAL A 269 9.44 2.36 6.02
N ILE A 270 8.17 2.03 6.12
CA ILE A 270 7.44 1.17 5.19
C ILE A 270 6.67 2.09 4.25
N GLU A 271 6.97 2.02 2.96
CA GLU A 271 6.21 2.76 1.96
C GLU A 271 4.80 2.17 1.81
N GLY A 272 3.78 3.01 1.92
CA GLY A 272 2.38 2.58 1.80
C GLY A 272 1.42 3.49 2.55
N GLY A 273 0.16 3.04 2.65
CA GLY A 273 -0.84 3.69 3.49
C GLY A 273 -1.94 4.42 2.74
N GLN A 274 -1.79 4.75 1.46
CA GLN A 274 -2.82 5.44 0.67
C GLN A 274 -3.56 4.48 -0.27
N THR A 275 -2.83 3.81 -1.15
CA THR A 275 -3.37 2.85 -2.12
C THR A 275 -2.98 1.42 -1.80
N MET A 276 -1.84 1.22 -1.14
CA MET A 276 -1.32 -0.08 -0.74
C MET A 276 -1.05 -0.10 0.76
N ASN A 277 -1.89 -0.81 1.50
CA ASN A 277 -1.68 -1.01 2.92
C ASN A 277 -0.68 -2.17 3.14
N PRO A 278 0.41 -1.98 3.90
CA PRO A 278 1.31 -3.05 4.24
C PRO A 278 0.58 -4.15 5.01
N SER A 279 0.94 -5.37 4.72
CA SER A 279 0.43 -6.55 5.43
C SER A 279 1.09 -6.70 6.80
N THR A 280 0.51 -7.55 7.65
CA THR A 280 1.14 -7.95 8.92
C THR A 280 2.54 -8.52 8.71
N ALA A 281 2.79 -9.23 7.59
CA ALA A 281 4.10 -9.79 7.27
C ALA A 281 5.11 -8.70 6.94
N ASP A 282 4.72 -7.67 6.18
CA ASP A 282 5.59 -6.55 5.82
C ASP A 282 6.02 -5.76 7.09
N ILE A 283 5.07 -5.57 8.02
CA ILE A 283 5.36 -4.91 9.31
C ILE A 283 6.33 -5.73 10.15
N LEU A 284 6.13 -7.05 10.25
CA LEU A 284 7.04 -7.95 10.96
C LEU A 284 8.43 -7.98 10.32
N GLU A 285 8.49 -7.99 9.00
CA GLU A 285 9.74 -7.93 8.26
C GLU A 285 10.48 -6.62 8.54
N ALA A 286 9.82 -5.48 8.45
CA ALA A 286 10.42 -4.19 8.79
C ALA A 286 10.95 -4.18 10.24
N CYS A 287 10.17 -4.67 11.20
CA CYS A 287 10.59 -4.79 12.60
C CYS A 287 11.80 -5.73 12.76
N SER A 288 11.92 -6.77 11.94
CA SER A 288 13.06 -7.71 12.02
C SER A 288 14.39 -7.07 11.71
N HIS A 289 14.40 -6.02 10.90
CA HIS A 289 15.59 -5.26 10.50
C HIS A 289 15.98 -4.14 11.48
N VAL A 290 15.18 -3.89 12.52
CA VAL A 290 15.49 -2.91 13.56
C VAL A 290 16.20 -3.60 14.72
N ASN A 291 17.45 -3.22 15.01
CA ASN A 291 18.21 -3.80 16.12
C ASN A 291 17.90 -3.11 17.46
N ALA A 292 16.69 -3.38 17.98
CA ALA A 292 16.19 -2.81 19.23
C ALA A 292 15.53 -3.88 20.12
N GLU A 293 15.49 -3.62 21.44
CA GLU A 293 14.79 -4.49 22.40
C GLU A 293 13.27 -4.30 22.32
N SER A 294 12.83 -3.06 22.22
CA SER A 294 11.43 -2.67 22.05
C SER A 294 11.28 -1.85 20.78
N ILE A 295 10.20 -2.05 20.02
CA ILE A 295 9.97 -1.33 18.79
C ILE A 295 8.56 -0.71 18.83
N PHE A 296 8.50 0.61 18.67
CA PHE A 296 7.26 1.33 18.45
C PHE A 296 6.90 1.29 16.96
N ILE A 297 5.64 0.97 16.69
CA ILE A 297 5.07 0.93 15.34
C ILE A 297 4.09 2.09 15.20
N LEU A 298 4.29 2.92 14.19
CA LEU A 298 3.47 4.07 13.83
C LEU A 298 2.74 3.77 12.51
N PRO A 299 1.49 3.27 12.54
CA PRO A 299 0.76 2.87 11.35
C PRO A 299 0.39 4.04 10.43
N ASN A 300 0.16 5.22 10.98
CA ASN A 300 -0.17 6.47 10.28
C ASN A 300 -1.38 6.38 9.33
N ASN A 301 -2.17 5.33 9.48
CA ASN A 301 -3.39 5.09 8.74
C ASN A 301 -4.31 4.18 9.54
N LYS A 302 -5.59 4.55 9.67
CA LYS A 302 -6.60 3.77 10.42
C LYS A 302 -6.77 2.32 9.92
N ASN A 303 -6.52 2.09 8.63
CA ASN A 303 -6.67 0.76 8.02
C ASN A 303 -5.49 -0.17 8.34
N ILE A 304 -4.34 0.39 8.74
CA ILE A 304 -3.11 -0.36 9.02
C ILE A 304 -3.01 -0.74 10.51
N ILE A 305 -3.69 -0.02 11.41
CA ILE A 305 -3.64 -0.27 12.86
C ILE A 305 -3.93 -1.73 13.18
N LEU A 306 -4.91 -2.34 12.52
CA LEU A 306 -5.27 -3.74 12.75
C LEU A 306 -4.15 -4.71 12.33
N ALA A 307 -3.47 -4.43 11.21
CA ALA A 307 -2.33 -5.23 10.76
C ALA A 307 -1.14 -5.10 11.71
N ALA A 308 -0.91 -3.89 12.24
CA ALA A 308 0.11 -3.63 13.25
C ALA A 308 -0.19 -4.34 14.58
N ASP A 309 -1.43 -4.28 15.07
CA ASP A 309 -1.86 -5.03 16.26
C ASP A 309 -1.74 -6.55 16.08
N GLN A 310 -1.94 -7.04 14.87
CA GLN A 310 -1.73 -8.45 14.56
C GLN A 310 -0.25 -8.81 14.56
N ALA A 311 0.63 -7.92 14.07
CA ALA A 311 2.08 -8.11 14.11
C ALA A 311 2.58 -8.23 15.56
N VAL A 312 2.06 -7.40 16.47
CA VAL A 312 2.37 -7.50 17.91
C VAL A 312 2.05 -8.90 18.47
N LYS A 313 0.89 -9.46 18.11
CA LYS A 313 0.46 -10.78 18.59
C LYS A 313 1.27 -11.94 18.00
N MET A 314 1.91 -11.73 16.85
CA MET A 314 2.69 -12.76 16.16
C MET A 314 4.19 -12.66 16.45
N SER A 315 4.65 -11.60 17.10
CA SER A 315 6.04 -11.41 17.49
C SER A 315 6.32 -12.17 18.79
N GLU A 316 7.22 -13.16 18.73
CA GLU A 316 7.65 -13.96 19.89
C GLU A 316 9.00 -13.46 20.44
N ASP A 317 9.83 -12.83 19.61
CA ASP A 317 11.24 -12.54 19.91
C ASP A 317 11.49 -11.10 20.41
N ARG A 318 10.51 -10.21 20.28
CA ARG A 318 10.69 -8.76 20.53
C ARG A 318 9.42 -8.13 21.08
N LYS A 319 9.57 -7.09 21.92
CA LYS A 319 8.45 -6.28 22.40
C LYS A 319 8.05 -5.27 21.32
N LEU A 320 6.98 -5.55 20.57
CA LEU A 320 6.37 -4.61 19.63
C LEU A 320 5.23 -3.84 20.30
N ILE A 321 5.15 -2.54 20.06
CA ILE A 321 4.15 -1.65 20.66
C ILE A 321 3.56 -0.77 19.56
N VAL A 322 2.25 -0.81 19.37
CA VAL A 322 1.56 0.06 18.41
C VAL A 322 1.14 1.36 19.08
N ILE A 323 1.61 2.48 18.54
CA ILE A 323 1.01 3.79 18.80
C ILE A 323 -0.06 3.99 17.71
N PRO A 324 -1.36 4.08 18.04
CA PRO A 324 -2.44 3.98 17.06
C PRO A 324 -2.64 5.27 16.26
N THR A 325 -1.58 5.72 15.61
CA THR A 325 -1.58 6.89 14.72
C THR A 325 -2.44 6.62 13.50
N LYS A 326 -3.34 7.53 13.18
CA LYS A 326 -4.29 7.43 12.06
C LYS A 326 -3.85 8.24 10.85
N THR A 327 -2.93 9.18 11.06
CA THR A 327 -2.42 10.11 10.06
C THR A 327 -0.92 10.29 10.23
N MET A 328 -0.21 10.70 9.18
CA MET A 328 1.23 10.95 9.23
C MET A 328 1.58 12.08 10.20
N PRO A 329 0.86 13.20 10.29
CA PRO A 329 1.10 14.22 11.31
C PRO A 329 1.01 13.66 12.75
N GLN A 330 0.06 12.78 13.05
CA GLN A 330 0.01 12.10 14.36
C GLN A 330 1.27 11.26 14.62
N GLY A 331 1.83 10.61 13.59
CA GLY A 331 3.08 9.88 13.71
C GLY A 331 4.27 10.78 14.00
N ILE A 332 4.32 11.95 13.36
CA ILE A 332 5.35 12.97 13.60
C ILE A 332 5.24 13.48 15.05
N ALA A 333 4.06 13.90 15.48
CA ALA A 333 3.83 14.35 16.84
C ALA A 333 4.21 13.29 17.90
N ALA A 334 3.92 12.02 17.61
CA ALA A 334 4.33 10.92 18.49
C ALA A 334 5.87 10.84 18.62
N LEU A 335 6.61 10.92 17.50
CA LEU A 335 8.08 10.87 17.51
C LEU A 335 8.71 12.09 18.19
N VAL A 336 8.17 13.28 17.95
CA VAL A 336 8.66 14.53 18.57
C VAL A 336 8.51 14.48 20.10
N ASN A 337 7.49 13.80 20.60
CA ASN A 337 7.25 13.65 22.04
C ASN A 337 7.95 12.44 22.68
N PHE A 338 8.81 11.73 21.93
CA PHE A 338 9.64 10.67 22.47
C PHE A 338 10.82 11.24 23.26
N VAL A 339 11.06 10.71 24.45
CA VAL A 339 12.18 11.08 25.33
C VAL A 339 13.11 9.88 25.52
N PRO A 340 14.35 9.91 25.00
CA PRO A 340 15.26 8.75 24.98
C PRO A 340 15.59 8.18 26.37
N ASP A 341 15.67 9.03 27.39
CA ASP A 341 16.05 8.63 28.76
C ASP A 341 14.89 8.10 29.60
N GLU A 342 13.68 8.10 29.05
CA GLU A 342 12.49 7.63 29.75
C GLU A 342 12.18 6.15 29.43
N SER A 343 11.43 5.51 30.35
CA SER A 343 11.02 4.11 30.15
C SER A 343 10.09 3.94 28.94
N VAL A 344 10.07 2.73 28.38
CA VAL A 344 9.19 2.36 27.26
C VAL A 344 7.73 2.66 27.56
N ASP A 345 7.26 2.32 28.76
CA ASP A 345 5.86 2.50 29.18
C ASP A 345 5.49 3.99 29.34
N LYS A 346 6.45 4.81 29.81
CA LYS A 346 6.25 6.26 29.91
C LYS A 346 6.23 6.91 28.53
N ASN A 347 7.14 6.52 27.65
CA ASN A 347 7.16 6.97 26.26
C ASN A 347 5.87 6.57 25.52
N GLU A 348 5.41 5.33 25.68
CA GLU A 348 4.13 4.91 25.10
C GLU A 348 2.98 5.84 25.53
N LYS A 349 2.91 6.17 26.81
CA LYS A 349 1.86 7.05 27.34
C LYS A 349 1.97 8.46 26.76
N MET A 350 3.18 9.05 26.75
CA MET A 350 3.42 10.40 26.21
C MET A 350 3.08 10.48 24.72
N MET A 351 3.52 9.49 23.93
CA MET A 351 3.22 9.43 22.50
C MET A 351 1.72 9.27 22.23
N ARG A 352 1.01 8.47 23.03
CA ARG A 352 -0.45 8.31 22.94
C ARG A 352 -1.21 9.58 23.34
N GLU A 353 -0.71 10.35 24.27
CA GLU A 353 -1.27 11.65 24.65
C GLU A 353 -1.04 12.69 23.53
N ALA A 354 0.17 12.73 22.96
CA ALA A 354 0.53 13.67 21.90
C ALA A 354 -0.37 13.53 20.66
N ILE A 355 -0.65 12.30 20.22
CA ILE A 355 -1.51 12.09 19.03
C ILE A 355 -2.95 12.59 19.25
N GLY A 356 -3.41 12.72 20.49
CA GLY A 356 -4.73 13.24 20.84
C GLY A 356 -4.88 14.75 20.61
N GLY A 357 -3.77 15.49 20.63
CA GLY A 357 -3.73 16.95 20.41
C GLY A 357 -3.74 17.35 18.92
N VAL A 358 -3.43 16.43 18.03
CA VAL A 358 -3.26 16.70 16.59
C VAL A 358 -4.57 16.53 15.84
N SER A 359 -5.09 17.57 15.24
CA SER A 359 -6.10 17.48 14.20
C SER A 359 -5.42 17.41 12.84
N SER A 360 -5.83 16.46 12.01
CA SER A 360 -5.25 16.27 10.67
C SER A 360 -6.27 16.51 9.57
N GLY A 361 -5.80 17.03 8.43
CA GLY A 361 -6.58 17.21 7.23
C GLY A 361 -5.82 16.80 5.98
N GLU A 362 -6.54 16.34 4.97
CA GLU A 362 -6.00 15.89 3.69
C GLU A 362 -6.77 16.55 2.56
N VAL A 363 -6.08 17.09 1.55
CA VAL A 363 -6.69 17.72 0.39
C VAL A 363 -6.41 16.89 -0.85
N THR A 364 -7.48 16.39 -1.47
CA THR A 364 -7.43 15.56 -2.68
C THR A 364 -8.50 16.01 -3.68
N TYR A 365 -8.54 15.39 -4.84
CA TYR A 365 -9.52 15.70 -5.88
C TYR A 365 -10.50 14.55 -6.13
N ALA A 366 -11.68 14.88 -6.58
CA ALA A 366 -12.73 13.92 -6.91
C ALA A 366 -12.51 13.35 -8.32
N VAL A 367 -12.35 12.02 -8.42
CA VAL A 367 -12.18 11.31 -9.70
C VAL A 367 -13.49 11.10 -10.46
N ARG A 368 -14.64 11.39 -9.83
CA ARG A 368 -16.00 11.26 -10.42
C ARG A 368 -17.00 12.12 -9.67
N ASP A 369 -18.15 12.36 -10.31
CA ASP A 369 -19.30 12.98 -9.63
C ASP A 369 -19.82 12.06 -8.52
N THR A 370 -20.09 12.62 -7.36
CA THR A 370 -20.65 11.89 -6.22
C THR A 370 -21.43 12.83 -5.29
N VAL A 371 -22.19 12.23 -4.37
CA VAL A 371 -22.83 12.96 -3.26
C VAL A 371 -22.43 12.27 -1.97
N ILE A 372 -21.78 12.99 -1.05
CA ILE A 372 -21.35 12.47 0.24
C ILE A 372 -21.94 13.38 1.32
N GLU A 373 -22.68 12.80 2.27
CA GLU A 373 -23.33 13.54 3.39
C GLU A 373 -24.16 14.75 2.90
N GLY A 374 -24.84 14.60 1.76
CA GLY A 374 -25.66 15.67 1.16
C GLY A 374 -24.87 16.73 0.38
N THR A 375 -23.54 16.68 0.37
CA THR A 375 -22.70 17.59 -0.39
C THR A 375 -22.45 17.02 -1.78
N ARG A 376 -22.83 17.77 -2.83
CA ARG A 376 -22.57 17.40 -4.21
C ARG A 376 -21.13 17.73 -4.57
N ILE A 377 -20.41 16.76 -5.08
CA ILE A 377 -19.01 16.84 -5.48
C ILE A 377 -18.94 16.47 -6.96
N ARG A 378 -18.32 17.31 -7.76
CA ARG A 378 -18.14 17.07 -9.20
C ARG A 378 -16.76 16.48 -9.44
N GLN A 379 -16.62 15.76 -10.53
CA GLN A 379 -15.32 15.32 -11.01
C GLN A 379 -14.38 16.52 -11.18
N GLY A 380 -13.18 16.43 -10.61
CA GLY A 380 -12.19 17.52 -10.60
C GLY A 380 -12.31 18.51 -9.45
N ASP A 381 -13.41 18.49 -8.66
CA ASP A 381 -13.48 19.30 -7.44
C ASP A 381 -12.45 18.81 -6.42
N TYR A 382 -11.83 19.74 -5.70
CA TYR A 382 -10.99 19.44 -4.55
C TYR A 382 -11.82 19.24 -3.30
N MET A 383 -11.39 18.31 -2.45
CA MET A 383 -12.04 17.96 -1.19
C MET A 383 -11.02 18.10 -0.06
N GLY A 384 -11.34 18.87 0.95
CA GLY A 384 -10.65 18.91 2.23
C GLY A 384 -11.31 17.95 3.20
N ILE A 385 -10.59 16.90 3.58
CA ILE A 385 -11.07 15.80 4.43
C ILE A 385 -10.36 15.91 5.78
N GLY A 386 -11.10 16.10 6.84
CA GLY A 386 -10.58 16.09 8.20
C GLY A 386 -10.97 14.84 8.99
N ASP A 387 -10.69 14.85 10.28
CA ASP A 387 -10.98 13.72 11.18
C ASP A 387 -12.46 13.30 11.19
N SER A 388 -13.38 14.26 11.01
CA SER A 388 -14.83 14.06 11.04
C SER A 388 -15.49 13.88 9.66
N GLY A 389 -14.71 13.83 8.57
CA GLY A 389 -15.23 13.69 7.21
C GLY A 389 -14.89 14.88 6.31
N ILE A 390 -15.72 15.15 5.28
CA ILE A 390 -15.47 16.23 4.33
C ILE A 390 -15.79 17.58 4.97
N LEU A 391 -14.77 18.40 5.11
CA LEU A 391 -14.90 19.73 5.71
C LEU A 391 -15.14 20.81 4.64
N ARG A 392 -14.55 20.70 3.45
CA ARG A 392 -14.67 21.69 2.38
C ARG A 392 -14.62 21.02 1.01
N VAL A 393 -15.36 21.57 0.04
CA VAL A 393 -15.32 21.20 -1.38
C VAL A 393 -15.26 22.46 -2.21
N GLY A 394 -14.50 22.46 -3.30
CA GLY A 394 -14.37 23.60 -4.21
C GLY A 394 -13.51 23.28 -5.43
N GLY A 395 -13.50 24.19 -6.40
CA GLY A 395 -12.72 24.04 -7.64
C GLY A 395 -11.26 24.49 -7.51
N ASP A 396 -10.86 25.10 -6.39
CA ASP A 396 -9.48 25.56 -6.14
C ASP A 396 -8.94 24.94 -4.88
N ARG A 397 -7.73 24.33 -4.97
CA ARG A 397 -7.15 23.58 -3.86
C ARG A 397 -6.64 24.45 -2.72
N LEU A 398 -6.20 25.69 -3.01
CA LEU A 398 -5.78 26.62 -1.97
C LEU A 398 -6.98 27.09 -1.15
N ASP A 399 -8.09 27.48 -1.81
CA ASP A 399 -9.32 27.89 -1.13
C ASP A 399 -9.93 26.75 -0.33
N VAL A 400 -9.84 25.51 -0.83
CA VAL A 400 -10.28 24.32 -0.11
C VAL A 400 -9.44 24.08 1.13
N THR A 401 -8.11 24.24 1.04
CA THR A 401 -7.20 24.05 2.17
C THR A 401 -7.43 25.10 3.24
N VAL A 402 -7.53 26.36 2.88
CA VAL A 402 -7.84 27.47 3.81
C VAL A 402 -9.20 27.22 4.49
N GLY A 403 -10.25 26.94 3.70
CA GLY A 403 -11.58 26.72 4.24
C GLY A 403 -11.72 25.41 5.05
N MET A 404 -10.87 24.41 4.83
CA MET A 404 -10.76 23.23 5.69
C MET A 404 -10.12 23.61 7.03
N LEU A 405 -8.98 24.31 7.00
CA LEU A 405 -8.28 24.78 8.19
C LEU A 405 -9.14 25.70 9.06
N GLU A 406 -9.98 26.56 8.45
CA GLU A 406 -10.95 27.37 9.21
C GLU A 406 -11.88 26.52 10.12
N LYS A 407 -12.20 25.29 9.68
CA LYS A 407 -13.02 24.37 10.47
C LYS A 407 -12.20 23.50 11.43
N MET A 408 -10.90 23.35 11.18
CA MET A 408 -9.99 22.57 12.02
C MET A 408 -9.42 23.42 13.18
N MET A 409 -9.17 24.71 12.91
CA MET A 409 -8.63 25.64 13.89
C MET A 409 -9.69 25.89 14.98
N GLN A 410 -9.34 25.54 16.21
CA GLN A 410 -10.09 25.83 17.44
C GLN A 410 -9.31 26.87 18.23
N GLU A 411 -9.99 27.50 19.19
CA GLU A 411 -9.31 28.37 20.17
C GLU A 411 -8.23 27.55 20.86
N GLU A 412 -7.00 28.06 20.94
CA GLU A 412 -5.82 27.41 21.55
C GLU A 412 -4.86 26.66 20.61
N ARG A 413 -5.07 26.67 19.30
CA ARG A 413 -4.09 26.09 18.37
C ARG A 413 -3.10 27.13 17.92
N GLU A 414 -1.79 26.81 18.01
CA GLU A 414 -0.71 27.73 17.79
C GLU A 414 0.14 27.38 16.58
N LEU A 415 0.01 26.14 16.02
CA LEU A 415 0.83 25.67 14.91
C LEU A 415 -0.02 25.03 13.80
N ILE A 416 0.27 25.38 12.56
CA ILE A 416 -0.18 24.69 11.35
C ILE A 416 1.03 24.12 10.64
N SER A 417 1.09 22.81 10.47
CA SER A 417 2.10 22.17 9.61
C SER A 417 1.49 21.77 8.29
N LEU A 418 2.13 22.16 7.18
CA LEU A 418 1.74 21.89 5.81
C LEU A 418 2.75 20.97 5.15
N TYR A 419 2.28 19.87 4.57
CA TYR A 419 3.09 18.96 3.78
C TYR A 419 2.52 18.93 2.35
N TYR A 420 3.25 19.47 1.37
CA TYR A 420 2.79 19.48 -0.01
C TYR A 420 3.21 18.22 -0.77
N GLY A 421 2.31 17.75 -1.64
CA GLY A 421 2.46 16.52 -2.41
C GLY A 421 3.32 16.70 -3.67
N GLN A 422 3.61 15.60 -4.33
CA GLN A 422 4.43 15.55 -5.55
C GLN A 422 3.87 16.40 -6.71
N ASP A 423 2.54 16.60 -6.75
CA ASP A 423 1.85 17.33 -7.83
C ASP A 423 1.62 18.81 -7.50
N VAL A 424 2.31 19.33 -6.48
CA VAL A 424 2.23 20.73 -6.05
C VAL A 424 3.59 21.40 -6.22
N GLU A 425 3.61 22.52 -6.93
CA GLU A 425 4.81 23.33 -7.04
C GLU A 425 5.11 24.08 -5.74
N GLU A 426 6.38 24.19 -5.36
CA GLU A 426 6.82 24.87 -4.13
C GLU A 426 6.28 26.30 -4.05
N GLN A 427 6.30 27.05 -5.16
CA GLN A 427 5.79 28.41 -5.24
C GLN A 427 4.30 28.51 -4.88
N GLU A 428 3.49 27.53 -5.28
CA GLU A 428 2.08 27.48 -4.89
C GLU A 428 1.91 27.16 -3.41
N ALA A 429 2.74 26.27 -2.88
CA ALA A 429 2.74 25.95 -1.44
C ALA A 429 3.15 27.19 -0.59
N GLU A 430 4.11 27.99 -1.04
CA GLU A 430 4.48 29.26 -0.42
C GLU A 430 3.35 30.30 -0.47
N GLU A 431 2.59 30.36 -1.58
CA GLU A 431 1.39 31.19 -1.67
C GLU A 431 0.35 30.79 -0.62
N LEU A 432 0.14 29.45 -0.42
CA LEU A 432 -0.75 28.96 0.61
C LEU A 432 -0.30 29.38 2.02
N VAL A 433 1.01 29.28 2.32
CA VAL A 433 1.56 29.76 3.60
C VAL A 433 1.24 31.25 3.82
N SER A 434 1.43 32.08 2.79
CA SER A 434 1.12 33.52 2.88
C SER A 434 -0.37 33.74 3.19
N ARG A 435 -1.27 33.06 2.48
CA ARG A 435 -2.73 33.14 2.72
C ARG A 435 -3.12 32.68 4.13
N LEU A 436 -2.47 31.64 4.66
CA LEU A 436 -2.74 31.13 5.99
C LEU A 436 -2.22 32.05 7.09
N THR A 437 -1.02 32.61 6.92
CA THR A 437 -0.44 33.61 7.84
C THR A 437 -1.33 34.85 7.96
N ASP A 438 -1.85 35.33 6.82
CA ASP A 438 -2.80 36.44 6.80
C ASP A 438 -4.14 36.09 7.45
N ARG A 439 -4.59 34.84 7.29
CA ARG A 439 -5.90 34.36 7.78
C ARG A 439 -5.89 34.02 9.26
N PHE A 440 -4.77 33.55 9.79
CA PHE A 440 -4.58 33.12 11.18
C PHE A 440 -3.44 33.89 11.85
N PRO A 441 -3.60 35.19 12.11
CA PRO A 441 -2.55 35.98 12.71
C PRO A 441 -2.22 35.49 14.13
N GLY A 442 -0.95 35.20 14.39
CA GLY A 442 -0.44 34.67 15.65
C GLY A 442 -0.35 33.12 15.70
N VAL A 443 -0.67 32.45 14.61
CA VAL A 443 -0.42 31.01 14.44
C VAL A 443 0.84 30.82 13.59
N ASP A 444 1.75 29.98 14.03
CA ASP A 444 2.92 29.62 13.25
C ASP A 444 2.53 28.66 12.12
N VAL A 445 3.07 28.90 10.90
CA VAL A 445 2.81 28.07 9.73
C VAL A 445 4.13 27.52 9.21
N GLU A 446 4.28 26.19 9.29
CA GLU A 446 5.43 25.47 8.78
C GLU A 446 5.11 24.78 7.46
N LEU A 447 6.02 24.88 6.48
CA LEU A 447 5.90 24.23 5.18
C LEU A 447 7.03 23.23 4.98
N GLN A 448 6.67 22.01 4.57
CA GLN A 448 7.62 20.97 4.25
C GLN A 448 7.20 20.21 2.98
N TYR A 449 8.16 19.75 2.20
CA TYR A 449 7.90 18.83 1.10
C TYR A 449 7.57 17.44 1.65
N GLY A 450 6.37 16.97 1.39
CA GLY A 450 5.95 15.63 1.78
C GLY A 450 6.13 14.61 0.65
N GLY A 451 5.98 15.05 -0.61
CA GLY A 451 6.09 14.21 -1.80
C GLY A 451 5.03 13.10 -1.88
N GLN A 452 3.97 13.19 -1.06
CA GLN A 452 2.90 12.21 -1.05
C GLN A 452 2.10 12.24 -2.36
N PRO A 453 1.75 11.08 -2.92
CA PRO A 453 0.83 10.98 -4.05
C PRO A 453 -0.62 11.21 -3.60
N ILE A 454 -1.52 11.55 -4.53
CA ILE A 454 -2.99 11.66 -4.35
C ILE A 454 -3.42 12.88 -3.54
N TYR A 455 -2.71 13.21 -2.46
CA TYR A 455 -3.02 14.38 -1.64
C TYR A 455 -2.14 15.57 -2.02
N ALA A 456 -2.79 16.62 -2.51
CA ALA A 456 -2.09 17.88 -2.78
C ALA A 456 -1.47 18.47 -1.51
N TYR A 457 -2.23 18.42 -0.42
CA TYR A 457 -1.75 18.86 0.89
C TYR A 457 -2.18 17.88 1.98
N ILE A 458 -1.29 17.63 2.92
CA ILE A 458 -1.59 17.06 4.23
C ILE A 458 -1.30 18.16 5.23
N VAL A 459 -2.20 18.35 6.18
CA VAL A 459 -2.08 19.43 7.16
C VAL A 459 -2.30 18.89 8.56
N SER A 460 -1.65 19.51 9.54
CA SER A 460 -2.03 19.39 10.94
C SER A 460 -2.29 20.76 11.55
N ALA A 461 -3.09 20.75 12.60
CA ALA A 461 -3.32 21.89 13.48
C ALA A 461 -3.15 21.42 14.93
N GLU A 462 -2.23 22.08 15.67
CA GLU A 462 -1.77 21.71 17.00
C GLU A 462 -1.82 22.89 17.96
#